data_7ce5f5ad0a35f1a96e32361bfff25da8
#
_entry.id   7ce5f5ad0a35f1a96e32361bfff25da8
#
_cell.length_a   1.000
_cell.length_b   1.000
_cell.length_c   1.000
_cell.angle_alpha   90.00
_cell.angle_beta   90.00
_cell.angle_gamma   90.00
#
_symmetry.space_group_name_H-M   'P 1'
#
loop_
_entity.id
_entity.type
_entity.pdbx_description
1 polymer ?
#
loop_
_entity_poly.entity_id
_entity_poly.type
_entity_poly.pdbx_seq_one_letter_code
_entity_poly.pdbx_strand_id
1 'polypeptide(L)'
;MRKERVSEYLAERRTLRLALLALILLTAILSLVSYFTPLGARYWNYKAIKRIEAMGIKAPFTFAVFGDNKNSSRVFKGLLRRVAADREILFAMDLGDLVYDGDKEKFRYFLNQIKGFPKPLLTAIGNHELREEGRALYYRLFGPYYYSFTVGNSYFIVLDDANEAGLEPWEWDWLRKELEKAQAYRHRFIFFHVPLYDPRNPGQGNLESKIVIALGKKMFAHCLKDRRQADKLAKLFARYHVTHIFASHIHAYYTGRWDGVPFTITGGAGAELVGNDPEHDFYHYLKVHVGRERVKVELVKLPTPPYHWGIRLLEAAWVYLRSFMVIHWLNLILFILIVGLLVDLHRFWKKR
;
A
#
# COMPACT_ATOMS: atom_id res chain seq x y z
N MET A 1 51.31 -35.41 0.74
CA MET A 1 50.33 -35.22 -0.37
C MET A 1 48.96 -35.88 -0.14
N ARG A 2 48.82 -37.23 0.08
CA ARG A 2 47.49 -37.87 0.24
C ARG A 2 46.84 -37.56 1.60
N LYS A 3 47.60 -37.52 2.70
CA LYS A 3 47.09 -37.16 4.04
C LYS A 3 46.72 -35.70 4.15
N GLU A 4 47.44 -34.81 3.54
CA GLU A 4 47.15 -33.36 3.52
C GLU A 4 45.85 -33.07 2.78
N ARG A 5 45.65 -33.64 1.58
CA ARG A 5 44.37 -33.51 0.83
C ARG A 5 43.17 -34.05 1.59
N VAL A 6 43.32 -35.10 2.38
CA VAL A 6 42.26 -35.65 3.23
C VAL A 6 41.96 -34.71 4.40
N SER A 7 42.99 -34.11 5.01
CA SER A 7 42.85 -33.14 6.10
C SER A 7 42.14 -31.85 5.63
N GLU A 8 42.57 -31.28 4.49
CA GLU A 8 41.91 -30.12 3.88
C GLU A 8 40.43 -30.39 3.54
N TYR A 9 40.14 -31.55 2.94
CA TYR A 9 38.79 -31.96 2.61
C TYR A 9 37.89 -32.13 3.85
N LEU A 10 38.41 -32.66 4.96
CA LEU A 10 37.66 -32.79 6.20
C LEU A 10 37.43 -31.43 6.88
N ALA A 11 38.41 -30.54 6.81
CA ALA A 11 38.30 -29.18 7.32
C ALA A 11 37.24 -28.37 6.54
N GLU A 12 37.24 -28.45 5.21
CA GLU A 12 36.25 -27.78 4.34
C GLU A 12 34.82 -28.27 4.62
N ARG A 13 34.62 -29.58 4.81
CA ARG A 13 33.34 -30.15 5.20
C ARG A 13 32.89 -29.69 6.59
N ARG A 14 33.80 -29.59 7.55
CA ARG A 14 33.47 -29.08 8.88
C ARG A 14 33.05 -27.64 8.81
N THR A 15 33.73 -26.79 8.04
CA THR A 15 33.41 -25.38 7.84
C THR A 15 32.04 -25.23 7.18
N LEU A 16 31.74 -25.98 6.11
CA LEU A 16 30.45 -25.96 5.45
C LEU A 16 29.30 -26.36 6.39
N ARG A 17 29.47 -27.42 7.17
CA ARG A 17 28.47 -27.87 8.16
C ARG A 17 28.23 -26.82 9.23
N LEU A 18 29.28 -26.19 9.74
CA LEU A 18 29.16 -25.11 10.72
C LEU A 18 28.44 -23.87 10.12
N ALA A 19 28.75 -23.50 8.89
CA ALA A 19 28.06 -22.40 8.19
C ALA A 19 26.56 -22.68 7.99
N LEU A 20 26.20 -23.91 7.60
CA LEU A 20 24.80 -24.34 7.46
C LEU A 20 24.06 -24.33 8.80
N LEU A 21 24.71 -24.85 9.87
CA LEU A 21 24.14 -24.81 11.22
C LEU A 21 23.94 -23.37 11.71
N ALA A 22 24.92 -22.50 11.46
CA ALA A 22 24.80 -21.07 11.80
C ALA A 22 23.65 -20.39 11.04
N LEU A 23 23.46 -20.70 9.77
CA LEU A 23 22.35 -20.17 8.96
C LEU A 23 21.00 -20.68 9.46
N ILE A 24 20.87 -21.97 9.80
CA ILE A 24 19.68 -22.55 10.42
C ILE A 24 19.35 -21.85 11.74
N LEU A 25 20.33 -21.69 12.59
CA LEU A 25 20.17 -21.03 13.88
C LEU A 25 19.77 -19.58 13.72
N LEU A 26 20.41 -18.85 12.79
CA LEU A 26 20.09 -17.46 12.49
C LEU A 26 18.63 -17.32 12.00
N THR A 27 18.19 -18.16 11.07
CA THR A 27 16.80 -18.13 10.56
C THR A 27 15.79 -18.44 11.66
N ALA A 28 16.07 -19.43 12.51
CA ALA A 28 15.22 -19.77 13.64
C ALA A 28 15.13 -18.61 14.66
N ILE A 29 16.27 -18.00 15.01
CA ILE A 29 16.30 -16.84 15.93
C ILE A 29 15.51 -15.66 15.33
N LEU A 30 15.73 -15.31 14.07
CA LEU A 30 15.01 -14.23 13.42
C LEU A 30 13.50 -14.48 13.43
N SER A 31 13.06 -15.70 13.17
CA SER A 31 11.64 -16.08 13.18
C SER A 31 11.05 -16.00 14.58
N LEU A 32 11.74 -16.50 15.60
CA LEU A 32 11.31 -16.40 17.00
C LEU A 32 11.24 -14.94 17.44
N VAL A 33 12.27 -14.14 17.15
CA VAL A 33 12.27 -12.70 17.46
C VAL A 33 11.11 -12.00 16.78
N SER A 34 10.86 -12.27 15.49
CA SER A 34 9.71 -11.69 14.78
C SER A 34 8.39 -12.12 15.40
N TYR A 35 8.23 -13.41 15.74
CA TYR A 35 7.01 -13.94 16.33
C TYR A 35 6.68 -13.24 17.66
N PHE A 36 7.65 -13.14 18.56
CA PHE A 36 7.45 -12.57 19.89
C PHE A 36 7.48 -11.04 19.93
N THR A 37 8.05 -10.36 18.91
CA THR A 37 8.09 -8.90 18.88
C THR A 37 6.76 -8.34 18.39
N PRO A 38 6.01 -7.59 19.22
CA PRO A 38 4.78 -6.95 18.78
C PRO A 38 5.04 -5.88 17.71
N LEU A 39 4.05 -5.58 16.88
CA LEU A 39 4.15 -4.56 15.84
C LEU A 39 4.11 -3.11 16.40
N GLY A 40 3.73 -2.95 17.66
CA GLY A 40 3.79 -1.66 18.37
C GLY A 40 2.70 -0.64 17.99
N ALA A 41 1.83 -0.97 17.03
CA ALA A 41 0.68 -0.14 16.66
C ALA A 41 -0.62 -0.89 16.95
N ARG A 42 -1.64 -0.15 17.37
CA ARG A 42 -2.99 -0.66 17.57
C ARG A 42 -3.99 0.48 17.47
N TYR A 43 -5.04 0.26 16.64
CA TYR A 43 -6.08 1.27 16.38
C TYR A 43 -5.52 2.62 15.94
N TRP A 44 -4.58 2.58 14.98
CA TRP A 44 -3.83 3.76 14.51
C TRP A 44 -4.75 4.87 14.00
N ASN A 45 -5.71 4.53 13.10
CA ASN A 45 -6.62 5.51 12.55
C ASN A 45 -7.48 6.17 13.61
N TYR A 46 -8.00 5.42 14.58
CA TYR A 46 -8.75 5.98 15.70
C TYR A 46 -7.91 6.99 16.50
N LYS A 47 -6.65 6.66 16.80
CA LYS A 47 -5.75 7.58 17.51
C LYS A 47 -5.42 8.82 16.68
N ALA A 48 -5.27 8.67 15.37
CA ALA A 48 -5.06 9.80 14.45
C ALA A 48 -6.29 10.71 14.42
N ILE A 49 -7.51 10.16 14.34
CA ILE A 49 -8.77 10.93 14.40
C ILE A 49 -8.85 11.70 15.73
N LYS A 50 -8.58 11.05 16.85
CA LYS A 50 -8.59 11.74 18.15
C LYS A 50 -7.58 12.88 18.26
N ARG A 51 -6.41 12.73 17.64
CA ARG A 51 -5.44 13.84 17.52
C ARG A 51 -5.97 14.98 16.67
N ILE A 52 -6.61 14.69 15.54
CA ILE A 52 -7.24 15.68 14.66
C ILE A 52 -8.36 16.42 15.41
N GLU A 53 -9.24 15.71 16.09
CA GLU A 53 -10.31 16.30 16.93
C GLU A 53 -9.74 17.25 17.98
N ALA A 54 -8.69 16.83 18.69
CA ALA A 54 -8.03 17.62 19.73
C ALA A 54 -7.37 18.91 19.20
N MET A 55 -7.03 18.97 17.90
CA MET A 55 -6.49 20.18 17.27
C MET A 55 -7.55 21.28 17.10
N GLY A 56 -8.85 20.97 17.18
CA GLY A 56 -9.95 21.94 17.03
C GLY A 56 -9.93 22.66 15.68
N ILE A 57 -9.56 21.95 14.62
CA ILE A 57 -9.34 22.52 13.27
C ILE A 57 -10.62 23.16 12.74
N LYS A 58 -10.49 24.39 12.27
CA LYS A 58 -11.54 25.14 11.56
C LYS A 58 -11.09 25.49 10.13
N ALA A 59 -12.03 25.67 9.22
CA ALA A 59 -11.70 26.15 7.87
C ALA A 59 -11.20 27.61 7.91
N PRO A 60 -10.17 27.99 7.13
CA PRO A 60 -9.49 27.15 6.15
C PRO A 60 -8.43 26.23 6.79
N PHE A 61 -8.21 25.05 6.18
CA PHE A 61 -7.15 24.13 6.56
C PHE A 61 -6.63 23.35 5.35
N THR A 62 -5.47 22.72 5.52
CA THR A 62 -4.82 21.94 4.45
C THR A 62 -4.46 20.54 4.97
N PHE A 63 -4.69 19.51 4.14
CA PHE A 63 -4.24 18.16 4.40
C PHE A 63 -3.53 17.56 3.18
N ALA A 64 -2.72 16.53 3.39
CA ALA A 64 -2.07 15.81 2.32
C ALA A 64 -2.81 14.53 1.96
N VAL A 65 -2.75 14.13 0.67
CA VAL A 65 -3.26 12.83 0.19
C VAL A 65 -2.21 12.18 -0.70
N PHE A 66 -1.99 10.89 -0.51
CA PHE A 66 -1.08 10.06 -1.30
C PHE A 66 -1.47 8.57 -1.15
N GLY A 67 -0.91 7.69 -1.94
CA GLY A 67 -1.11 6.24 -1.84
C GLY A 67 -0.08 5.47 -2.65
N ASP A 68 -0.12 4.13 -2.58
CA ASP A 68 0.78 3.22 -3.28
C ASP A 68 2.26 3.43 -2.90
N ASN A 69 2.57 3.46 -1.61
CA ASN A 69 3.96 3.53 -1.17
C ASN A 69 4.69 2.17 -1.21
N LYS A 70 3.99 1.05 -1.03
CA LYS A 70 4.48 -0.35 -1.13
C LYS A 70 5.86 -0.56 -0.51
N ASN A 71 6.03 -0.14 0.74
CA ASN A 71 7.31 -0.20 1.44
C ASN A 71 8.48 0.53 0.75
N SER A 72 8.24 1.47 -0.15
CA SER A 72 9.30 2.26 -0.78
C SER A 72 10.14 2.98 0.28
N SER A 73 11.47 2.83 0.23
CA SER A 73 12.33 3.44 1.23
C SER A 73 12.67 4.89 0.90
N ARG A 74 13.10 5.16 -0.31
CA ARG A 74 13.61 6.48 -0.72
C ARG A 74 12.49 7.47 -0.99
N VAL A 75 11.55 7.09 -1.87
CA VAL A 75 10.48 8.00 -2.30
C VAL A 75 9.56 8.30 -1.13
N PHE A 76 9.06 7.28 -0.45
CA PHE A 76 8.11 7.46 0.66
C PHE A 76 8.73 8.25 1.83
N LYS A 77 9.98 7.96 2.23
CA LYS A 77 10.68 8.78 3.24
C LYS A 77 10.86 10.24 2.79
N GLY A 78 11.13 10.44 1.51
CA GLY A 78 11.24 11.80 0.94
C GLY A 78 9.92 12.55 1.00
N LEU A 79 8.81 11.87 0.66
CA LEU A 79 7.45 12.37 0.76
C LEU A 79 7.11 12.74 2.22
N LEU A 80 7.27 11.80 3.14
CA LEU A 80 6.97 12.03 4.56
C LEU A 80 7.73 13.21 5.14
N ARG A 81 9.02 13.38 4.80
CA ARG A 81 9.82 14.54 5.24
C ARG A 81 9.28 15.85 4.71
N ARG A 82 8.86 15.91 3.43
CA ARG A 82 8.27 17.12 2.83
C ARG A 82 6.94 17.47 3.48
N VAL A 83 6.05 16.47 3.63
CA VAL A 83 4.75 16.65 4.30
C VAL A 83 4.95 17.06 5.76
N ALA A 84 5.93 16.48 6.47
CA ALA A 84 6.25 16.85 7.85
C ALA A 84 6.74 18.31 7.98
N ALA A 85 7.58 18.75 7.06
CA ALA A 85 8.16 20.10 7.05
C ALA A 85 7.16 21.19 6.63
N ASP A 86 6.13 20.85 5.88
CA ASP A 86 5.12 21.81 5.42
C ASP A 86 4.16 22.17 6.57
N ARG A 87 4.27 23.40 7.06
CA ARG A 87 3.49 23.89 8.20
C ARG A 87 2.00 24.04 7.91
N GLU A 88 1.61 24.17 6.65
CA GLU A 88 0.20 24.29 6.26
C GLU A 88 -0.54 22.96 6.39
N ILE A 89 0.14 21.84 6.15
CA ILE A 89 -0.46 20.51 6.21
C ILE A 89 -0.67 20.10 7.67
N LEU A 90 -1.91 19.88 8.07
CA LEU A 90 -2.27 19.53 9.44
C LEU A 90 -2.30 18.01 9.68
N PHE A 91 -2.72 17.23 8.68
CA PHE A 91 -2.77 15.77 8.72
C PHE A 91 -2.60 15.19 7.30
N ALA A 92 -2.50 13.88 7.20
CA ALA A 92 -2.34 13.20 5.92
C ALA A 92 -3.24 11.96 5.81
N MET A 93 -3.61 11.62 4.57
CA MET A 93 -4.35 10.42 4.17
C MET A 93 -3.49 9.58 3.24
N ASP A 94 -3.25 8.32 3.60
CA ASP A 94 -2.61 7.31 2.75
C ASP A 94 -3.69 6.37 2.22
N LEU A 95 -3.83 6.27 0.91
CA LEU A 95 -4.95 5.61 0.23
C LEU A 95 -4.73 4.10 0.01
N GLY A 96 -3.89 3.48 0.81
CA GLY A 96 -3.67 2.03 0.73
C GLY A 96 -2.48 1.61 -0.11
N ASP A 97 -2.29 0.31 -0.22
CA ASP A 97 -1.05 -0.30 -0.72
C ASP A 97 0.16 0.20 0.08
N LEU A 98 0.00 0.18 1.42
CA LEU A 98 1.03 0.55 2.39
C LEU A 98 2.21 -0.40 2.34
N VAL A 99 1.92 -1.67 2.04
CA VAL A 99 2.88 -2.77 2.00
C VAL A 99 2.83 -3.47 0.64
N TYR A 100 3.92 -4.15 0.30
CA TYR A 100 3.97 -4.94 -0.94
C TYR A 100 3.16 -6.23 -0.85
N ASP A 101 3.16 -6.88 0.32
CA ASP A 101 2.29 -7.99 0.70
C ASP A 101 1.92 -7.85 2.18
N GLY A 102 0.77 -8.40 2.58
CA GLY A 102 0.19 -8.26 3.90
C GLY A 102 0.87 -9.05 5.01
N ASP A 103 2.15 -9.39 4.91
CA ASP A 103 2.86 -10.09 5.97
C ASP A 103 3.35 -9.17 7.10
N LYS A 104 3.59 -9.78 8.26
CA LYS A 104 3.96 -9.09 9.49
C LYS A 104 5.24 -8.25 9.36
N GLU A 105 6.24 -8.70 8.60
CA GLU A 105 7.51 -8.00 8.48
C GLU A 105 7.43 -6.77 7.59
N LYS A 106 6.61 -6.81 6.54
CA LYS A 106 6.36 -5.65 5.69
C LYS A 106 5.54 -4.59 6.42
N PHE A 107 4.53 -4.99 7.22
CA PHE A 107 3.85 -4.06 8.13
C PHE A 107 4.79 -3.47 9.18
N ARG A 108 5.70 -4.27 9.76
CA ARG A 108 6.74 -3.78 10.67
C ARG A 108 7.61 -2.71 10.01
N TYR A 109 7.99 -2.95 8.77
CA TYR A 109 8.79 -2.00 8.01
C TYR A 109 8.03 -0.69 7.78
N PHE A 110 6.77 -0.76 7.32
CA PHE A 110 5.92 0.41 7.15
C PHE A 110 5.75 1.20 8.45
N LEU A 111 5.44 0.53 9.55
CA LEU A 111 5.29 1.18 10.86
C LEU A 111 6.58 1.88 11.30
N ASN A 112 7.75 1.30 11.01
CA ASN A 112 9.03 1.96 11.28
C ASN A 112 9.26 3.19 10.39
N GLN A 113 8.75 3.20 9.16
CA GLN A 113 8.84 4.37 8.29
C GLN A 113 8.03 5.56 8.83
N ILE A 114 6.84 5.29 9.38
CA ILE A 114 5.92 6.32 9.87
C ILE A 114 6.08 6.65 11.36
N LYS A 115 6.89 5.89 12.12
CA LYS A 115 7.03 6.03 13.58
C LYS A 115 7.40 7.44 14.04
N GLY A 116 8.22 8.15 13.28
CA GLY A 116 8.66 9.51 13.59
C GLY A 116 7.87 10.62 12.88
N PHE A 117 6.79 10.27 12.18
CA PHE A 117 6.00 11.25 11.45
C PHE A 117 5.16 12.09 12.43
N PRO A 118 5.34 13.43 12.46
CA PRO A 118 4.82 14.28 13.54
C PRO A 118 3.32 14.56 13.42
N LYS A 119 2.74 14.39 12.22
CA LYS A 119 1.34 14.73 11.95
C LYS A 119 0.44 13.50 12.06
N PRO A 120 -0.87 13.65 12.36
CA PRO A 120 -1.82 12.56 12.22
C PRO A 120 -1.77 11.99 10.80
N LEU A 121 -1.61 10.68 10.67
CA LEU A 121 -1.67 9.95 9.41
C LEU A 121 -2.81 8.95 9.49
N LEU A 122 -3.74 9.03 8.56
CA LEU A 122 -4.86 8.10 8.38
C LEU A 122 -4.58 7.20 7.16
N THR A 123 -5.10 6.00 7.18
CA THR A 123 -4.88 5.03 6.09
C THR A 123 -6.19 4.45 5.59
N ALA A 124 -6.33 4.26 4.27
CA ALA A 124 -7.26 3.31 3.68
C ALA A 124 -6.58 1.95 3.50
N ILE A 125 -7.35 0.90 3.26
CA ILE A 125 -6.84 -0.43 2.93
C ILE A 125 -6.74 -0.56 1.41
N GLY A 126 -5.62 -1.13 0.89
CA GLY A 126 -5.44 -1.46 -0.51
C GLY A 126 -5.47 -2.96 -0.78
N ASN A 127 -5.41 -3.36 -2.04
CA ASN A 127 -5.48 -4.79 -2.42
C ASN A 127 -4.22 -5.58 -2.03
N HIS A 128 -3.08 -4.92 -1.83
CA HIS A 128 -1.87 -5.56 -1.33
C HIS A 128 -1.99 -5.93 0.15
N GLU A 129 -2.75 -5.20 0.93
CA GLU A 129 -3.09 -5.53 2.31
C GLU A 129 -4.01 -6.76 2.43
N LEU A 130 -4.64 -7.23 1.34
CA LEU A 130 -5.46 -8.45 1.39
C LEU A 130 -4.66 -9.74 1.25
N ARG A 131 -3.40 -9.64 0.83
CA ARG A 131 -2.53 -10.79 0.63
C ARG A 131 -2.08 -11.34 1.98
N GLU A 132 -1.76 -12.64 2.02
CA GLU A 132 -1.31 -13.34 3.22
C GLU A 132 -2.30 -13.14 4.40
N GLU A 133 -1.79 -12.83 5.58
CA GLU A 133 -2.61 -12.51 6.77
C GLU A 133 -2.96 -11.00 6.87
N GLY A 134 -2.72 -10.25 5.80
CA GLY A 134 -2.66 -8.80 5.83
C GLY A 134 -3.97 -8.14 6.20
N ARG A 135 -5.12 -8.66 5.76
CA ARG A 135 -6.42 -8.10 6.15
C ARG A 135 -6.62 -8.11 7.67
N ALA A 136 -6.32 -9.22 8.33
CA ALA A 136 -6.43 -9.33 9.78
C ALA A 136 -5.39 -8.47 10.50
N LEU A 137 -4.16 -8.38 9.96
CA LEU A 137 -3.11 -7.50 10.48
C LEU A 137 -3.51 -6.04 10.35
N TYR A 138 -4.02 -5.61 9.20
CA TYR A 138 -4.49 -4.24 9.00
C TYR A 138 -5.54 -3.86 10.05
N TYR A 139 -6.57 -4.69 10.25
CA TYR A 139 -7.60 -4.41 11.24
C TYR A 139 -7.02 -4.21 12.66
N ARG A 140 -6.11 -5.09 13.06
CA ARG A 140 -5.46 -4.99 14.39
C ARG A 140 -4.62 -3.72 14.55
N LEU A 141 -3.94 -3.31 13.47
CA LEU A 141 -3.02 -2.18 13.48
C LEU A 141 -3.73 -0.84 13.31
N PHE A 142 -4.59 -0.75 12.30
CA PHE A 142 -5.20 0.50 11.87
C PHE A 142 -6.65 0.67 12.33
N GLY A 143 -7.39 -0.41 12.52
CA GLY A 143 -8.80 -0.41 12.92
C GLY A 143 -9.73 -0.80 11.77
N PRO A 144 -11.00 -0.35 11.80
CA PRO A 144 -11.98 -0.68 10.77
C PRO A 144 -11.49 -0.36 9.36
N TYR A 145 -11.89 -1.17 8.37
CA TYR A 145 -11.51 -1.00 6.98
C TYR A 145 -12.16 0.22 6.34
N TYR A 146 -13.39 0.53 6.76
CA TYR A 146 -14.12 1.73 6.38
C TYR A 146 -14.54 2.51 7.61
N TYR A 147 -14.51 3.82 7.53
CA TYR A 147 -14.80 4.71 8.64
C TYR A 147 -15.08 6.13 8.15
N SER A 148 -15.61 6.97 9.03
CA SER A 148 -15.83 8.38 8.77
C SER A 148 -15.33 9.25 9.93
N PHE A 149 -15.03 10.51 9.64
CA PHE A 149 -14.68 11.52 10.62
C PHE A 149 -14.97 12.93 10.09
N THR A 150 -14.87 13.92 10.94
CA THR A 150 -15.15 15.31 10.58
C THR A 150 -13.96 16.20 10.90
N VAL A 151 -13.75 17.24 10.09
CA VAL A 151 -12.77 18.29 10.33
C VAL A 151 -13.37 19.63 9.92
N GLY A 152 -13.56 20.54 10.89
CA GLY A 152 -14.19 21.82 10.62
C GLY A 152 -15.58 21.68 9.97
N ASN A 153 -15.73 22.22 8.77
CA ASN A 153 -16.96 22.17 7.97
C ASN A 153 -16.99 21.00 6.96
N SER A 154 -16.19 20.00 7.16
CA SER A 154 -15.96 18.91 6.19
C SER A 154 -16.21 17.53 6.78
N TYR A 155 -16.80 16.65 5.96
CA TYR A 155 -17.07 15.25 6.26
C TYR A 155 -16.18 14.35 5.40
N PHE A 156 -15.51 13.38 6.02
CA PHE A 156 -14.57 12.47 5.40
C PHE A 156 -15.10 11.05 5.51
N ILE A 157 -15.20 10.34 4.41
CA ILE A 157 -15.65 8.95 4.33
C ILE A 157 -14.56 8.14 3.65
N VAL A 158 -14.07 7.11 4.33
CA VAL A 158 -13.08 6.15 3.82
C VAL A 158 -13.80 4.83 3.60
N LEU A 159 -13.63 4.22 2.41
CA LEU A 159 -14.30 2.98 2.00
C LEU A 159 -13.30 1.84 1.83
N ASP A 160 -13.79 0.61 1.93
CA ASP A 160 -13.04 -0.64 1.66
C ASP A 160 -13.46 -1.23 0.31
N ASP A 161 -12.75 -0.87 -0.73
CA ASP A 161 -12.90 -1.44 -2.07
C ASP A 161 -11.68 -2.30 -2.47
N ALA A 162 -10.84 -2.64 -1.51
CA ALA A 162 -9.58 -3.35 -1.72
C ALA A 162 -9.73 -4.73 -2.40
N ASN A 163 -10.93 -5.34 -2.36
CA ASN A 163 -11.25 -6.57 -3.08
C ASN A 163 -11.40 -6.38 -4.60
N GLU A 164 -11.34 -5.12 -5.09
CA GLU A 164 -11.53 -4.71 -6.49
C GLU A 164 -12.91 -5.06 -7.07
N ALA A 165 -13.78 -5.70 -6.29
CA ALA A 165 -15.13 -6.09 -6.73
C ALA A 165 -16.18 -5.01 -6.43
N GLY A 166 -15.93 -4.17 -5.44
CA GLY A 166 -16.82 -3.12 -4.94
C GLY A 166 -17.15 -3.30 -3.46
N LEU A 167 -18.14 -2.55 -3.00
CA LEU A 167 -18.52 -2.55 -1.59
C LEU A 167 -19.43 -3.73 -1.25
N GLU A 168 -19.26 -4.26 -0.06
CA GLU A 168 -20.14 -5.29 0.50
C GLU A 168 -21.52 -4.69 0.87
N PRO A 169 -22.61 -5.50 0.90
CA PRO A 169 -23.96 -5.00 1.14
C PRO A 169 -24.11 -4.17 2.42
N TRP A 170 -23.46 -4.59 3.54
CA TRP A 170 -23.49 -3.86 4.80
C TRP A 170 -22.73 -2.53 4.74
N GLU A 171 -21.67 -2.45 3.94
CA GLU A 171 -20.93 -1.21 3.72
C GLU A 171 -21.73 -0.22 2.86
N TRP A 172 -22.49 -0.72 1.87
CA TRP A 172 -23.46 0.07 1.14
C TRP A 172 -24.50 0.73 2.05
N ASP A 173 -25.05 -0.04 2.99
CA ASP A 173 -26.04 0.48 3.93
C ASP A 173 -25.45 1.51 4.89
N TRP A 174 -24.21 1.28 5.32
CA TRP A 174 -23.46 2.22 6.14
C TRP A 174 -23.14 3.49 5.34
N LEU A 175 -22.62 3.38 4.11
CA LEU A 175 -22.27 4.52 3.26
C LEU A 175 -23.48 5.45 3.02
N ARG A 176 -24.65 4.89 2.76
CA ARG A 176 -25.89 5.70 2.59
C ARG A 176 -26.17 6.53 3.83
N LYS A 177 -26.11 5.93 5.01
CA LYS A 177 -26.29 6.64 6.29
C LYS A 177 -25.24 7.71 6.52
N GLU A 178 -24.00 7.43 6.17
CA GLU A 178 -22.92 8.43 6.30
C GLU A 178 -23.08 9.58 5.32
N LEU A 179 -23.48 9.34 4.09
CA LEU A 179 -23.79 10.39 3.11
C LEU A 179 -24.98 11.27 3.55
N GLU A 180 -25.99 10.70 4.19
CA GLU A 180 -27.09 11.47 4.80
C GLU A 180 -26.57 12.40 5.89
N LYS A 181 -25.76 11.92 6.83
CA LYS A 181 -25.12 12.75 7.86
C LYS A 181 -24.22 13.83 7.25
N ALA A 182 -23.51 13.48 6.19
CA ALA A 182 -22.57 14.38 5.52
C ALA A 182 -23.27 15.59 4.88
N GLN A 183 -24.59 15.56 4.65
CA GLN A 183 -25.35 16.71 4.12
C GLN A 183 -25.32 17.94 5.05
N ALA A 184 -25.10 17.74 6.34
CA ALA A 184 -24.93 18.83 7.30
C ALA A 184 -23.59 19.59 7.15
N TYR A 185 -22.68 19.09 6.33
CA TYR A 185 -21.34 19.65 6.13
C TYR A 185 -21.20 20.28 4.77
N ARG A 186 -20.39 21.35 4.67
CA ARG A 186 -20.15 22.07 3.42
C ARG A 186 -19.40 21.21 2.40
N HIS A 187 -18.36 20.50 2.86
CA HIS A 187 -17.52 19.67 2.01
C HIS A 187 -17.63 18.20 2.40
N ARG A 188 -17.69 17.32 1.38
CA ARG A 188 -17.80 15.87 1.52
C ARG A 188 -16.72 15.22 0.70
N PHE A 189 -15.82 14.50 1.35
CA PHE A 189 -14.69 13.84 0.73
C PHE A 189 -14.84 12.33 0.82
N ILE A 190 -14.62 11.65 -0.29
CA ILE A 190 -14.62 10.18 -0.37
C ILE A 190 -13.22 9.72 -0.67
N PHE A 191 -12.75 8.70 0.06
CA PHE A 191 -11.45 8.09 -0.08
C PHE A 191 -11.60 6.59 -0.22
N PHE A 192 -10.96 6.01 -1.21
CA PHE A 192 -10.86 4.57 -1.41
C PHE A 192 -9.61 4.25 -2.20
N HIS A 193 -9.28 2.95 -2.34
CA HIS A 193 -8.05 2.57 -3.00
C HIS A 193 -8.24 2.41 -4.51
N VAL A 194 -9.23 1.62 -4.95
CA VAL A 194 -9.40 1.21 -6.34
C VAL A 194 -10.30 2.18 -7.10
N PRO A 195 -9.86 2.83 -8.18
CA PRO A 195 -10.69 3.78 -8.93
C PRO A 195 -11.97 3.14 -9.47
N LEU A 196 -13.05 3.93 -9.54
CA LEU A 196 -14.31 3.46 -10.15
C LEU A 196 -14.12 3.08 -11.61
N TYR A 197 -13.30 3.84 -12.34
CA TYR A 197 -12.99 3.64 -13.76
C TYR A 197 -11.52 3.90 -14.03
N ASP A 198 -10.94 3.15 -14.98
CA ASP A 198 -9.57 3.36 -15.43
C ASP A 198 -9.52 4.51 -16.46
N PRO A 199 -8.90 5.66 -16.13
CA PRO A 199 -8.88 6.83 -17.01
C PRO A 199 -8.07 6.61 -18.31
N ARG A 200 -7.20 5.60 -18.34
CA ARG A 200 -6.44 5.22 -19.54
C ARG A 200 -7.29 4.52 -20.59
N ASN A 201 -8.49 4.08 -20.20
CA ASN A 201 -9.45 3.38 -21.04
C ASN A 201 -10.79 4.13 -21.09
N PRO A 202 -10.85 5.34 -21.67
CA PRO A 202 -12.05 6.17 -21.69
C PRO A 202 -13.24 5.52 -22.40
N GLY A 203 -13.01 4.41 -23.14
CA GLY A 203 -14.02 3.66 -23.88
C GLY A 203 -14.61 2.44 -23.17
N GLN A 204 -14.42 2.23 -21.89
CA GLN A 204 -14.98 1.08 -21.14
C GLN A 204 -16.54 1.05 -21.06
N GLY A 205 -17.20 1.50 -22.04
CA GLY A 205 -18.66 1.45 -22.29
C GLY A 205 -19.00 1.46 -23.77
N ASN A 206 -18.06 1.73 -24.65
CA ASN A 206 -18.25 1.90 -26.09
C ASN A 206 -18.00 0.61 -26.87
N LEU A 207 -18.55 0.55 -28.10
CA LEU A 207 -18.42 -0.57 -29.04
C LEU A 207 -16.96 -0.95 -29.32
N GLU A 208 -16.03 0.01 -29.32
CA GLU A 208 -14.58 -0.19 -29.51
C GLU A 208 -13.94 -1.04 -28.40
N SER A 209 -14.36 -0.90 -27.15
CA SER A 209 -13.84 -1.72 -26.06
C SER A 209 -14.29 -3.18 -26.18
N LYS A 210 -15.51 -3.42 -26.68
CA LYS A 210 -16.01 -4.78 -26.98
C LYS A 210 -15.20 -5.43 -28.10
N ILE A 211 -14.76 -4.68 -29.10
CA ILE A 211 -13.92 -5.15 -30.21
C ILE A 211 -12.50 -5.48 -29.72
N VAL A 212 -11.91 -4.65 -28.85
CA VAL A 212 -10.56 -4.88 -28.28
C VAL A 212 -10.56 -6.13 -27.38
N ILE A 213 -11.62 -6.37 -26.62
CA ILE A 213 -11.80 -7.60 -25.82
C ILE A 213 -11.97 -8.81 -26.73
N ALA A 214 -12.75 -8.69 -27.80
CA ALA A 214 -12.95 -9.76 -28.80
C ALA A 214 -11.65 -10.13 -29.53
N LEU A 215 -10.69 -9.21 -29.66
CA LEU A 215 -9.37 -9.42 -30.26
C LEU A 215 -8.32 -10.01 -29.28
N GLY A 216 -8.74 -10.46 -28.10
CA GLY A 216 -7.88 -11.16 -27.13
C GLY A 216 -6.81 -10.29 -26.45
N LYS A 217 -6.83 -8.97 -26.63
CA LYS A 217 -6.02 -8.05 -25.82
C LYS A 217 -6.65 -7.95 -24.44
N LYS A 218 -6.08 -8.65 -23.46
CA LYS A 218 -6.37 -8.41 -22.03
C LYS A 218 -5.99 -6.97 -21.71
N MET A 219 -6.96 -6.06 -21.73
CA MET A 219 -6.80 -4.77 -21.11
C MET A 219 -6.92 -5.02 -19.59
N PHE A 220 -5.81 -4.86 -18.88
CA PHE A 220 -5.82 -4.86 -17.42
C PHE A 220 -6.49 -3.56 -16.98
N ALA A 221 -7.78 -3.64 -16.65
CA ALA A 221 -8.48 -2.52 -16.07
C ALA A 221 -8.06 -2.42 -14.57
N HIS A 222 -7.31 -1.39 -14.24
CA HIS A 222 -6.96 -1.06 -12.84
C HIS A 222 -8.09 -0.20 -12.23
N CYS A 223 -9.28 -0.79 -12.11
CA CYS A 223 -10.48 -0.16 -11.58
C CYS A 223 -11.44 -1.22 -11.02
N LEU A 224 -12.54 -0.80 -10.44
CA LEU A 224 -13.55 -1.75 -9.95
C LEU A 224 -14.01 -2.72 -11.05
N LYS A 225 -13.96 -4.00 -10.73
CA LYS A 225 -14.33 -5.11 -11.65
C LYS A 225 -15.84 -5.15 -11.92
N ASP A 226 -16.65 -4.85 -10.90
CA ASP A 226 -18.10 -4.73 -11.06
C ASP A 226 -18.50 -3.33 -11.54
N ARG A 227 -18.66 -3.20 -12.85
CA ARG A 227 -19.08 -1.96 -13.50
C ARG A 227 -20.42 -1.42 -12.97
N ARG A 228 -21.35 -2.30 -12.60
CA ARG A 228 -22.64 -1.87 -12.07
C ARG A 228 -22.49 -1.20 -10.72
N GLN A 229 -21.62 -1.70 -9.89
CA GLN A 229 -21.29 -1.05 -8.61
C GLN A 229 -20.60 0.30 -8.82
N ALA A 230 -19.63 0.37 -9.73
CA ALA A 230 -18.97 1.63 -10.08
C ALA A 230 -19.99 2.70 -10.53
N ASP A 231 -20.89 2.35 -11.44
CA ASP A 231 -21.94 3.27 -11.94
C ASP A 231 -22.92 3.69 -10.82
N LYS A 232 -23.28 2.76 -9.91
CA LYS A 232 -24.11 3.08 -8.75
C LYS A 232 -23.42 4.04 -7.79
N LEU A 233 -22.12 3.82 -7.51
CA LEU A 233 -21.32 4.68 -6.63
C LEU A 233 -21.19 6.09 -7.24
N ALA A 234 -20.83 6.21 -8.52
CA ALA A 234 -20.70 7.50 -9.19
C ALA A 234 -22.00 8.33 -9.10
N LYS A 235 -23.13 7.70 -9.42
CA LYS A 235 -24.47 8.33 -9.30
C LYS A 235 -24.81 8.70 -7.85
N LEU A 236 -24.47 7.83 -6.88
CA LEU A 236 -24.72 8.10 -5.48
C LEU A 236 -23.92 9.32 -5.01
N PHE A 237 -22.64 9.39 -5.36
CA PHE A 237 -21.78 10.52 -5.00
C PHE A 237 -22.25 11.83 -5.64
N ALA A 238 -22.68 11.79 -6.89
CA ALA A 238 -23.27 12.94 -7.57
C ALA A 238 -24.55 13.42 -6.86
N ARG A 239 -25.45 12.49 -6.53
CA ARG A 239 -26.72 12.79 -5.83
C ARG A 239 -26.49 13.48 -4.48
N TYR A 240 -25.46 13.06 -3.72
CA TYR A 240 -25.13 13.64 -2.42
C TYR A 240 -24.14 14.80 -2.50
N HIS A 241 -23.89 15.32 -3.70
CA HIS A 241 -23.00 16.46 -3.95
C HIS A 241 -21.63 16.29 -3.30
N VAL A 242 -21.00 15.12 -3.47
CA VAL A 242 -19.63 14.88 -3.02
C VAL A 242 -18.71 15.92 -3.62
N THR A 243 -17.88 16.54 -2.79
CA THR A 243 -17.02 17.65 -3.20
C THR A 243 -15.82 17.15 -4.00
N HIS A 244 -15.21 16.03 -3.58
CA HIS A 244 -14.08 15.42 -4.27
C HIS A 244 -13.90 13.95 -3.88
N ILE A 245 -13.48 13.14 -4.84
CA ILE A 245 -13.14 11.72 -4.66
C ILE A 245 -11.64 11.55 -4.83
N PHE A 246 -10.99 10.85 -3.90
CA PHE A 246 -9.59 10.47 -3.98
C PHE A 246 -9.48 8.96 -4.07
N ALA A 247 -8.73 8.49 -5.08
CA ALA A 247 -8.39 7.09 -5.29
C ALA A 247 -6.90 6.92 -5.53
N SER A 248 -6.43 5.67 -5.52
CA SER A 248 -5.03 5.29 -5.71
C SER A 248 -4.90 4.12 -6.71
N HIS A 249 -4.16 3.04 -6.40
CA HIS A 249 -4.07 1.78 -7.15
C HIS A 249 -3.41 1.88 -8.54
N ILE A 250 -3.66 2.95 -9.28
CA ILE A 250 -2.91 3.24 -10.50
C ILE A 250 -1.70 4.07 -10.08
N HIS A 251 -0.49 3.52 -10.24
CA HIS A 251 0.75 4.18 -9.82
C HIS A 251 1.10 5.34 -10.76
N ALA A 252 0.18 6.30 -10.85
CA ALA A 252 0.24 7.47 -11.72
C ALA A 252 -0.66 8.58 -11.17
N TYR A 253 -0.71 9.71 -11.85
CA TYR A 253 -1.57 10.83 -11.53
C TYR A 253 -2.64 11.01 -12.62
N TYR A 254 -3.92 10.99 -12.23
CA TYR A 254 -5.04 11.32 -13.10
C TYR A 254 -6.06 12.17 -12.37
N THR A 255 -6.74 13.05 -13.09
CA THR A 255 -7.84 13.86 -12.57
C THR A 255 -8.93 13.99 -13.61
N GLY A 256 -10.16 14.18 -13.16
CA GLY A 256 -11.32 14.30 -14.05
C GLY A 256 -12.63 14.42 -13.28
N ARG A 257 -13.70 13.92 -13.88
CA ARG A 257 -15.01 13.87 -13.24
C ARG A 257 -15.71 12.53 -13.50
N TRP A 258 -16.33 11.99 -12.47
CA TRP A 258 -17.25 10.85 -12.55
C TRP A 258 -18.66 11.33 -12.22
N ASP A 259 -19.58 11.23 -13.17
CA ASP A 259 -20.95 11.79 -13.05
C ASP A 259 -20.98 13.24 -12.51
N GLY A 260 -20.05 14.07 -12.98
CA GLY A 260 -19.93 15.47 -12.56
C GLY A 260 -19.14 15.69 -11.27
N VAL A 261 -18.86 14.67 -10.47
CA VAL A 261 -18.06 14.77 -9.23
C VAL A 261 -16.57 14.76 -9.58
N PRO A 262 -15.79 15.75 -9.11
CA PRO A 262 -14.34 15.77 -9.32
C PRO A 262 -13.67 14.56 -8.65
N PHE A 263 -12.68 13.97 -9.34
CA PHE A 263 -11.83 12.94 -8.74
C PHE A 263 -10.34 13.21 -9.00
N THR A 264 -9.49 12.63 -8.16
CA THR A 264 -8.06 12.53 -8.38
C THR A 264 -7.58 11.13 -8.01
N ILE A 265 -6.85 10.49 -8.94
CA ILE A 265 -6.09 9.27 -8.70
C ILE A 265 -4.66 9.67 -8.37
N THR A 266 -4.14 9.21 -7.23
CA THR A 266 -2.84 9.61 -6.67
C THR A 266 -2.05 8.42 -6.13
N GLY A 267 -1.48 7.63 -7.05
CA GLY A 267 -0.67 6.43 -6.75
C GLY A 267 0.84 6.68 -6.79
N GLY A 268 1.30 7.90 -6.48
CA GLY A 268 2.68 8.33 -6.66
C GLY A 268 3.56 8.30 -5.41
N ALA A 269 3.21 7.59 -4.32
CA ALA A 269 3.96 7.63 -3.07
C ALA A 269 5.19 6.72 -3.02
N GLY A 270 5.48 5.95 -4.08
CA GLY A 270 6.74 5.20 -4.13
C GLY A 270 6.68 3.81 -4.76
N ALA A 271 5.51 3.29 -5.10
CA ALA A 271 5.36 2.07 -5.91
C ALA A 271 5.96 2.25 -7.32
N GLU A 272 6.13 1.15 -8.08
CA GLU A 272 6.56 1.22 -9.48
C GLU A 272 5.54 2.02 -10.29
N LEU A 273 6.03 3.04 -11.02
CA LEU A 273 5.19 3.78 -11.94
C LEU A 273 4.73 2.86 -13.09
N VAL A 274 3.52 3.08 -13.59
CA VAL A 274 2.92 2.21 -14.62
C VAL A 274 3.52 2.41 -16.01
N GLY A 275 4.20 3.53 -16.26
CA GLY A 275 4.79 3.88 -17.53
C GLY A 275 5.86 4.96 -17.42
N ASN A 276 6.06 5.68 -18.52
CA ASN A 276 7.03 6.77 -18.64
C ASN A 276 6.38 8.05 -19.21
N ASP A 277 5.07 8.20 -19.10
CA ASP A 277 4.39 9.40 -19.55
C ASP A 277 4.67 10.54 -18.55
N PRO A 278 5.36 11.62 -18.97
CA PRO A 278 5.72 12.72 -18.08
C PRO A 278 4.52 13.52 -17.55
N GLU A 279 3.34 13.34 -18.16
CA GLU A 279 2.10 13.99 -17.70
C GLU A 279 1.43 13.21 -16.58
N HIS A 280 1.67 11.90 -16.48
CA HIS A 280 1.00 11.01 -15.55
C HIS A 280 1.94 10.22 -14.64
N ASP A 281 3.07 9.73 -15.16
CA ASP A 281 3.93 8.75 -14.49
C ASP A 281 5.09 9.43 -13.75
N PHE A 282 4.81 9.99 -12.57
CA PHE A 282 5.77 10.63 -11.69
C PHE A 282 5.41 10.44 -10.22
N TYR A 283 6.40 10.51 -9.34
CA TYR A 283 6.16 10.49 -7.90
C TYR A 283 5.60 11.82 -7.41
N HIS A 284 4.60 11.76 -6.53
CA HIS A 284 3.89 12.94 -6.07
C HIS A 284 3.08 12.70 -4.79
N TYR A 285 2.58 13.77 -4.23
CA TYR A 285 1.48 13.80 -3.28
C TYR A 285 0.59 15.03 -3.58
N LEU A 286 -0.58 15.06 -2.99
CA LEU A 286 -1.52 16.16 -3.13
C LEU A 286 -1.53 17.01 -1.87
N LYS A 287 -1.66 18.34 -2.03
CA LYS A 287 -2.11 19.27 -0.98
C LYS A 287 -3.55 19.65 -1.26
N VAL A 288 -4.43 19.40 -0.31
CA VAL A 288 -5.85 19.71 -0.43
C VAL A 288 -6.14 20.90 0.49
N HIS A 289 -6.37 22.06 -0.10
CA HIS A 289 -6.71 23.29 0.58
C HIS A 289 -8.22 23.40 0.71
N VAL A 290 -8.72 23.33 1.93
CA VAL A 290 -10.15 23.39 2.24
C VAL A 290 -10.49 24.76 2.78
N GLY A 291 -11.12 25.58 1.96
CA GLY A 291 -11.65 26.88 2.35
C GLY A 291 -13.06 26.76 2.97
N ARG A 292 -13.67 27.93 3.25
CA ARG A 292 -15.07 27.94 3.73
C ARG A 292 -16.03 27.44 2.65
N GLU A 293 -15.84 27.91 1.40
CA GLU A 293 -16.76 27.67 0.28
C GLU A 293 -16.17 26.78 -0.82
N ARG A 294 -14.86 26.76 -0.98
CA ARG A 294 -14.18 26.09 -2.10
C ARG A 294 -13.04 25.21 -1.61
N VAL A 295 -12.80 24.17 -2.39
CA VAL A 295 -11.64 23.24 -2.22
C VAL A 295 -10.74 23.40 -3.44
N LYS A 296 -9.42 23.45 -3.19
CA LYS A 296 -8.38 23.41 -4.22
C LYS A 296 -7.50 22.21 -3.97
N VAL A 297 -7.30 21.39 -5.00
CA VAL A 297 -6.32 20.30 -4.98
C VAL A 297 -5.07 20.76 -5.72
N GLU A 298 -3.94 20.69 -5.07
CA GLU A 298 -2.63 21.06 -5.59
C GLU A 298 -1.75 19.82 -5.71
N LEU A 299 -1.17 19.63 -6.89
CA LEU A 299 -0.23 18.56 -7.17
C LEU A 299 1.19 18.97 -6.77
N VAL A 300 1.83 18.20 -5.92
CA VAL A 300 3.24 18.40 -5.54
C VAL A 300 4.08 17.26 -6.10
N LYS A 301 4.79 17.53 -7.19
CA LYS A 301 5.70 16.54 -7.81
C LYS A 301 6.94 16.34 -6.94
N LEU A 302 7.36 15.09 -6.81
CA LEU A 302 8.59 14.68 -6.17
C LEU A 302 9.68 14.44 -7.23
N PRO A 303 10.99 14.54 -6.88
CA PRO A 303 12.04 14.09 -7.76
C PRO A 303 11.79 12.63 -8.16
N THR A 304 11.63 12.40 -9.45
CA THR A 304 11.43 11.07 -10.02
C THR A 304 12.74 10.71 -10.74
N PRO A 305 13.66 9.97 -10.09
CA PRO A 305 14.88 9.54 -10.74
C PRO A 305 14.54 8.56 -11.87
N PRO A 306 15.35 8.50 -12.93
CA PRO A 306 15.18 7.49 -13.95
C PRO A 306 15.16 6.10 -13.28
N TYR A 307 14.11 5.36 -13.56
CA TYR A 307 13.78 4.16 -12.82
C TYR A 307 14.68 3.00 -13.27
N HIS A 308 15.72 2.70 -12.50
CA HIS A 308 16.48 1.46 -12.67
C HIS A 308 15.90 0.40 -11.73
N TRP A 309 15.20 -0.59 -12.31
CA TRP A 309 14.65 -1.73 -11.59
C TRP A 309 15.63 -2.39 -10.61
N GLY A 310 16.92 -2.38 -10.95
CA GLY A 310 17.97 -2.93 -10.08
C GLY A 310 18.18 -2.16 -8.76
N ILE A 311 18.04 -0.82 -8.78
CA ILE A 311 18.16 0.00 -7.56
C ILE A 311 16.99 -0.30 -6.62
N ARG A 312 15.79 -0.42 -7.16
CA ARG A 312 14.62 -0.77 -6.35
C ARG A 312 14.69 -2.18 -5.80
N LEU A 313 15.15 -3.14 -6.60
CA LEU A 313 15.38 -4.50 -6.13
C LEU A 313 16.35 -4.49 -4.94
N LEU A 314 17.44 -3.72 -5.00
CA LEU A 314 18.39 -3.57 -3.90
C LEU A 314 17.78 -2.87 -2.68
N GLU A 315 16.98 -1.82 -2.87
CA GLU A 315 16.29 -1.12 -1.78
C GLU A 315 15.26 -2.01 -1.07
N ALA A 316 14.56 -2.85 -1.82
CA ALA A 316 13.56 -3.77 -1.30
C ALA A 316 14.16 -5.12 -0.86
N ALA A 317 15.35 -5.48 -1.35
CA ALA A 317 15.94 -6.81 -1.17
C ALA A 317 16.00 -7.24 0.30
N TRP A 318 16.39 -6.32 1.20
CA TRP A 318 16.44 -6.63 2.62
C TRP A 318 15.08 -6.93 3.23
N VAL A 319 14.05 -6.14 2.88
CA VAL A 319 12.70 -6.33 3.39
C VAL A 319 12.13 -7.66 2.91
N TYR A 320 12.31 -7.96 1.61
CA TYR A 320 11.85 -9.22 1.03
C TYR A 320 12.61 -10.43 1.55
N LEU A 321 13.95 -10.34 1.63
CA LEU A 321 14.77 -11.43 2.16
C LEU A 321 14.41 -11.73 3.61
N ARG A 322 14.26 -10.70 4.43
CA ARG A 322 13.87 -10.87 5.83
C ARG A 322 12.46 -11.45 5.97
N SER A 323 11.50 -10.94 5.22
CA SER A 323 10.14 -11.47 5.19
C SER A 323 10.13 -12.94 4.76
N PHE A 324 10.81 -13.26 3.66
CA PHE A 324 10.95 -14.64 3.17
C PHE A 324 11.57 -15.57 4.22
N MET A 325 12.67 -15.18 4.85
CA MET A 325 13.31 -15.99 5.90
C MET A 325 12.38 -16.22 7.10
N VAL A 326 11.61 -15.19 7.50
CA VAL A 326 10.70 -15.31 8.65
C VAL A 326 9.49 -16.18 8.34
N ILE A 327 8.91 -16.04 7.16
CA ILE A 327 7.71 -16.79 6.77
C ILE A 327 8.07 -18.25 6.44
N HIS A 328 9.16 -18.47 5.71
CA HIS A 328 9.55 -19.76 5.16
C HIS A 328 10.68 -20.45 5.93
N TRP A 329 10.95 -20.07 7.17
CA TRP A 329 12.08 -20.57 7.93
C TRP A 329 12.13 -22.10 8.05
N LEU A 330 10.98 -22.76 8.24
CA LEU A 330 10.89 -24.23 8.28
C LEU A 330 11.24 -24.84 6.92
N ASN A 331 10.69 -24.29 5.84
CA ASN A 331 10.98 -24.74 4.48
C ASN A 331 12.44 -24.55 4.11
N LEU A 332 13.05 -23.44 4.55
CA LEU A 332 14.48 -23.17 4.37
C LEU A 332 15.34 -24.19 5.11
N ILE A 333 15.01 -24.50 6.36
CA ILE A 333 15.72 -25.53 7.13
C ILE A 333 15.60 -26.87 6.41
N LEU A 334 14.39 -27.28 6.03
CA LEU A 334 14.16 -28.53 5.33
C LEU A 334 14.93 -28.59 4.01
N PHE A 335 14.91 -27.51 3.22
CA PHE A 335 15.67 -27.41 1.97
C PHE A 335 17.17 -27.57 2.20
N ILE A 336 17.72 -26.87 3.19
CA ILE A 336 19.16 -26.99 3.55
C ILE A 336 19.52 -28.42 3.95
N LEU A 337 18.66 -29.07 4.75
CA LEU A 337 18.89 -30.48 5.18
C LEU A 337 18.83 -31.44 3.99
N ILE A 338 17.87 -31.25 3.07
CA ILE A 338 17.74 -32.08 1.85
C ILE A 338 18.98 -31.90 0.96
N VAL A 339 19.40 -30.66 0.72
CA VAL A 339 20.60 -30.40 -0.09
C VAL A 339 21.83 -31.00 0.55
N GLY A 340 21.99 -30.87 1.88
CA GLY A 340 23.09 -31.52 2.62
C GLY A 340 23.10 -33.03 2.45
N LEU A 341 21.92 -33.66 2.56
CA LEU A 341 21.78 -35.10 2.37
C LEU A 341 22.11 -35.55 0.95
N LEU A 342 21.63 -34.83 -0.06
CA LEU A 342 21.90 -35.12 -1.48
C LEU A 342 23.40 -34.98 -1.81
N VAL A 343 24.07 -33.99 -1.27
CA VAL A 343 25.53 -33.82 -1.42
C VAL A 343 26.27 -34.97 -0.76
N ASP A 344 25.87 -35.41 0.41
CA ASP A 344 26.52 -36.56 1.10
C ASP A 344 26.25 -37.87 0.35
N LEU A 345 25.05 -38.11 -0.17
CA LEU A 345 24.71 -39.27 -1.00
C LEU A 345 25.53 -39.28 -2.31
N HIS A 346 25.57 -38.17 -3.05
CA HIS A 346 26.35 -38.06 -4.28
C HIS A 346 27.85 -38.38 -4.05
N ARG A 347 28.39 -37.89 -2.95
CA ARG A 347 29.79 -38.16 -2.58
C ARG A 347 30.03 -39.61 -2.14
N PHE A 348 29.05 -40.26 -1.53
CA PHE A 348 29.10 -41.68 -1.20
C PHE A 348 29.15 -42.53 -2.47
N TRP A 349 28.34 -42.24 -3.47
CA TRP A 349 28.35 -42.95 -4.76
C TRP A 349 29.62 -42.76 -5.57
N LYS A 350 30.26 -41.61 -5.52
CA LYS A 350 31.55 -41.35 -6.20
C LYS A 350 32.75 -42.07 -5.53
N LYS A 351 32.59 -42.59 -4.32
CA LYS A 351 33.65 -43.32 -3.60
C LYS A 351 33.56 -44.83 -3.75
N ARG A 352 32.46 -45.35 -4.29
CA ARG A 352 32.33 -46.74 -4.75
C ARG A 352 32.72 -46.86 -6.21
#